data_77ab06ed352ff2ede9ff6a1dbbaa4044
#
_entry.id   77ab06ed352ff2ede9ff6a1dbbaa4044
#
_cell.length_a   1.000
_cell.length_b   1.000
_cell.length_c   1.000
_cell.angle_alpha   90.00
_cell.angle_beta   90.00
_cell.angle_gamma   90.00
#
_symmetry.space_group_name_H-M   'P 1'
#
loop_
_entity.id
_entity.type
_entity.pdbx_description
1 polymer ?
#
loop_
_entity_poly.entity_id
_entity_poly.type
_entity_poly.pdbx_seq_one_letter_code
_entity_poly.pdbx_strand_id
1 'polypeptide(L)'
;MNIFKKTIFSVLFSLLIIGNVNADKIKIGTEGAYPPWNSKDASGKLIGFEVELAYTLCRYIGQQCEIVEQDWDGMIPALIMRKFDAVMAGMSITAERQKAINFSQGYADEVASLAVMKGSDLEGMDTPEGINLTLGGSGVKKTLKTLTGALAGKTVCTQTATIHQNFLESGDVGKINLRTYITQDEVNLDLASGRCDVALAAAVAFTDSVSYTHLTLPTKRIV
;
A
#
# COMPACT_ATOMS: atom_id res chain seq x y z
N MET A 1 54.41 44.99 16.37
CA MET A 1 54.46 43.58 15.86
C MET A 1 53.37 42.67 16.48
N ASN A 2 52.57 43.11 17.44
CA ASN A 2 51.56 42.23 18.13
C ASN A 2 50.11 42.37 17.64
N ILE A 3 49.77 43.40 16.90
CA ILE A 3 48.40 43.58 16.39
C ILE A 3 48.15 42.72 15.16
N PHE A 4 49.11 42.60 14.26
CA PHE A 4 49.00 41.80 13.03
C PHE A 4 48.88 40.27 13.34
N LYS A 5 49.50 39.77 14.39
CA LYS A 5 49.37 38.35 14.79
C LYS A 5 48.01 38.03 15.41
N LYS A 6 47.39 38.96 16.10
CA LYS A 6 46.05 38.76 16.71
C LYS A 6 44.94 38.75 15.64
N THR A 7 45.06 39.57 14.59
CA THR A 7 44.08 39.65 13.53
C THR A 7 44.09 38.40 12.64
N ILE A 8 45.28 37.83 12.37
CA ILE A 8 45.40 36.59 11.57
C ILE A 8 44.86 35.38 12.34
N PHE A 9 45.04 35.32 13.66
CA PHE A 9 44.51 34.23 14.49
C PHE A 9 42.98 34.26 14.60
N SER A 10 42.37 35.47 14.61
CA SER A 10 40.91 35.64 14.66
C SER A 10 40.24 35.29 13.35
N VAL A 11 40.88 35.54 12.19
CA VAL A 11 40.34 35.18 10.86
C VAL A 11 40.48 33.67 10.60
N LEU A 12 41.54 33.01 11.08
CA LEU A 12 41.68 31.55 10.95
C LEU A 12 40.70 30.78 11.83
N PHE A 13 40.26 31.33 12.97
CA PHE A 13 39.30 30.67 13.86
C PHE A 13 37.85 30.78 13.34
N SER A 14 37.54 31.82 12.53
CA SER A 14 36.24 32.01 11.92
C SER A 14 35.99 31.07 10.71
N LEU A 15 37.03 30.47 10.11
CA LEU A 15 36.89 29.53 8.98
C LEU A 15 36.64 28.07 9.40
N LEU A 16 36.68 27.76 10.68
CA LEU A 16 36.56 26.39 11.19
C LEU A 16 35.11 26.01 11.62
N ILE A 17 34.15 26.92 11.47
CA ILE A 17 32.73 26.64 11.72
C ILE A 17 32.01 26.49 10.38
N ILE A 18 32.55 25.72 9.44
CA ILE A 18 31.72 25.06 8.45
C ILE A 18 31.24 23.78 9.14
N GLY A 19 30.25 23.97 10.03
CA GLY A 19 29.51 22.85 10.56
C GLY A 19 28.99 22.04 9.36
N ASN A 20 29.29 20.75 9.35
CA ASN A 20 28.58 19.83 8.48
C ASN A 20 27.10 20.04 8.77
N VAL A 21 26.41 20.82 7.96
CA VAL A 21 24.96 20.80 7.88
C VAL A 21 24.65 19.43 7.28
N ASN A 22 24.53 18.41 8.15
CA ASN A 22 23.87 17.20 7.76
C ASN A 22 22.45 17.65 7.42
N ALA A 23 22.18 17.84 6.14
CA ALA A 23 20.81 18.00 5.69
C ALA A 23 20.04 16.77 6.19
N ASP A 24 19.02 16.99 6.98
CA ASP A 24 18.18 15.90 7.46
C ASP A 24 17.69 15.10 6.24
N LYS A 25 17.82 13.78 6.31
CA LYS A 25 17.35 12.91 5.26
C LYS A 25 15.83 13.00 5.20
N ILE A 26 15.27 13.02 4.00
CA ILE A 26 13.83 12.85 3.81
C ILE A 26 13.47 11.42 4.22
N LYS A 27 12.60 11.27 5.19
CA LYS A 27 12.09 9.96 5.63
C LYS A 27 10.83 9.62 4.85
N ILE A 28 10.80 8.43 4.28
CA ILE A 28 9.67 7.94 3.48
C ILE A 28 9.15 6.65 4.10
N GLY A 29 7.90 6.67 4.56
CA GLY A 29 7.22 5.51 5.12
C GLY A 29 6.75 4.55 4.04
N THR A 30 6.98 3.25 4.24
CA THR A 30 6.45 2.16 3.41
C THR A 30 6.11 0.94 4.28
N GLU A 31 5.26 0.05 3.78
CA GLU A 31 4.83 -1.12 4.55
C GLU A 31 5.87 -2.25 4.51
N GLY A 32 6.47 -2.51 3.35
CA GLY A 32 7.39 -3.62 3.17
C GLY A 32 6.73 -5.00 3.07
N ALA A 33 5.42 -5.04 2.83
CA ALA A 33 4.61 -6.27 2.73
C ALA A 33 3.67 -6.27 1.52
N TYR A 34 3.99 -5.50 0.48
CA TYR A 34 3.16 -5.34 -0.70
C TYR A 34 3.96 -5.47 -2.01
N PRO A 35 4.44 -6.70 -2.36
CA PRO A 35 5.14 -6.93 -3.62
C PRO A 35 4.20 -6.75 -4.83
N PRO A 36 4.69 -6.26 -5.98
CA PRO A 36 6.07 -5.86 -6.28
C PRO A 36 6.39 -4.40 -5.89
N TRP A 37 5.44 -3.70 -5.28
CA TRP A 37 5.55 -2.27 -4.93
C TRP A 37 6.61 -2.05 -3.85
N ASN A 38 6.45 -2.70 -2.71
CA ASN A 38 7.36 -2.64 -1.58
C ASN A 38 7.33 -3.99 -0.83
N SER A 39 8.48 -4.53 -0.52
CA SER A 39 8.64 -5.82 0.17
C SER A 39 9.98 -5.88 0.89
N LYS A 40 10.27 -6.98 1.54
CA LYS A 40 11.58 -7.26 2.14
C LYS A 40 12.26 -8.41 1.40
N ASP A 41 13.55 -8.28 1.19
CA ASP A 41 14.38 -9.39 0.76
C ASP A 41 14.69 -10.36 1.92
N ALA A 42 15.39 -11.45 1.63
CA ALA A 42 15.76 -12.46 2.63
C ALA A 42 16.65 -11.92 3.78
N SER A 43 17.27 -10.75 3.61
CA SER A 43 18.04 -10.07 4.65
C SER A 43 17.20 -9.11 5.49
N GLY A 44 15.92 -8.92 5.17
CA GLY A 44 15.02 -7.95 5.78
C GLY A 44 15.15 -6.54 5.22
N LYS A 45 15.93 -6.33 4.15
CA LYS A 45 16.07 -5.03 3.50
C LYS A 45 14.82 -4.72 2.68
N LEU A 46 14.32 -3.48 2.79
CA LEU A 46 13.22 -2.97 1.97
C LEU A 46 13.64 -2.86 0.50
N ILE A 47 12.84 -3.44 -0.38
CA ILE A 47 13.02 -3.51 -1.83
C ILE A 47 11.69 -3.27 -2.53
N GLY A 48 11.72 -3.10 -3.85
CA GLY A 48 10.54 -2.98 -4.69
C GLY A 48 10.51 -1.68 -5.47
N PHE A 49 9.54 -1.59 -6.39
CA PHE A 49 9.41 -0.45 -7.30
C PHE A 49 9.35 0.89 -6.56
N GLU A 50 8.56 0.99 -5.51
CA GLU A 50 8.38 2.24 -4.75
C GLU A 50 9.63 2.64 -3.98
N VAL A 51 10.36 1.66 -3.45
CA VAL A 51 11.64 1.90 -2.76
C VAL A 51 12.67 2.48 -3.74
N GLU A 52 12.77 1.92 -4.95
CA GLU A 52 13.66 2.43 -6.00
C GLU A 52 13.21 3.79 -6.52
N LEU A 53 11.91 3.99 -6.70
CA LEU A 53 11.32 5.27 -7.10
C LEU A 53 11.63 6.36 -6.06
N ALA A 54 11.44 6.06 -4.78
CA ALA A 54 11.75 6.99 -3.69
C ALA A 54 13.22 7.45 -3.73
N TYR A 55 14.17 6.52 -3.82
CA TYR A 55 15.59 6.87 -3.94
C TYR A 55 15.90 7.65 -5.22
N THR A 56 15.20 7.34 -6.32
CA THR A 56 15.37 8.06 -7.59
C THR A 56 14.87 9.49 -7.50
N LEU A 57 13.70 9.71 -6.92
CA LEU A 57 13.16 11.04 -6.68
C LEU A 57 14.05 11.87 -5.76
N CYS A 58 14.57 11.28 -4.69
CA CYS A 58 15.48 11.98 -3.79
C CYS A 58 16.78 12.40 -4.48
N ARG A 59 17.37 11.52 -5.31
CA ARG A 59 18.53 11.88 -6.13
C ARG A 59 18.20 13.02 -7.09
N TYR A 60 17.02 12.99 -7.71
CA TYR A 60 16.60 14.03 -8.67
C TYR A 60 16.50 15.40 -8.02
N ILE A 61 16.01 15.49 -6.78
CA ILE A 61 15.92 16.77 -6.04
C ILE A 61 17.19 17.09 -5.23
N GLY A 62 18.26 16.30 -5.38
CA GLY A 62 19.54 16.53 -4.68
C GLY A 62 19.49 16.29 -3.18
N GLN A 63 18.57 15.44 -2.70
CA GLN A 63 18.42 15.09 -1.29
C GLN A 63 18.80 13.63 -1.01
N GLN A 64 19.05 13.31 0.27
CA GLN A 64 19.16 11.94 0.73
C GLN A 64 17.84 11.47 1.30
N CYS A 65 17.50 10.20 1.06
CA CYS A 65 16.34 9.55 1.65
C CYS A 65 16.70 8.44 2.62
N GLU A 66 15.78 8.22 3.54
CA GLU A 66 15.72 7.06 4.41
C GLU A 66 14.34 6.43 4.28
N ILE A 67 14.29 5.13 3.96
CA ILE A 67 13.01 4.42 3.90
C ILE A 67 12.73 3.83 5.28
N VAL A 68 11.56 4.13 5.82
CA VAL A 68 11.11 3.74 7.16
C VAL A 68 9.96 2.75 7.02
N GLU A 69 10.10 1.59 7.65
CA GLU A 69 9.04 0.60 7.74
C GLU A 69 7.96 1.04 8.73
N GLN A 70 6.71 0.87 8.33
CA GLN A 70 5.54 1.15 9.16
C GLN A 70 4.38 0.25 8.72
N ASP A 71 3.74 -0.42 9.68
CA ASP A 71 2.52 -1.20 9.42
C ASP A 71 1.46 -0.32 8.76
N TRP A 72 0.71 -0.93 7.84
CA TRP A 72 -0.23 -0.22 6.98
C TRP A 72 -1.27 0.59 7.74
N ASP A 73 -1.91 0.02 8.75
CA ASP A 73 -2.97 0.66 9.54
C ASP A 73 -2.48 1.88 10.35
N GLY A 74 -1.17 1.90 10.67
CA GLY A 74 -0.49 3.00 11.34
C GLY A 74 0.09 4.07 10.40
N MET A 75 0.02 3.91 9.08
CA MET A 75 0.73 4.74 8.10
C MET A 75 0.31 6.22 8.15
N ILE A 76 -0.99 6.51 8.04
CA ILE A 76 -1.51 7.90 8.09
C ILE A 76 -1.29 8.55 9.46
N PRO A 77 -1.62 7.90 10.59
CA PRO A 77 -1.27 8.42 11.91
C PRO A 77 0.21 8.75 12.08
N ALA A 78 1.11 7.88 11.61
CA ALA A 78 2.55 8.08 11.70
C ALA A 78 3.03 9.29 10.86
N LEU A 79 2.47 9.47 9.65
CA LEU A 79 2.72 10.65 8.82
C LEU A 79 2.28 11.95 9.52
N ILE A 80 1.09 11.97 10.08
CA ILE A 80 0.56 13.14 10.82
C ILE A 80 1.45 13.47 12.04
N MET A 81 1.96 12.43 12.73
CA MET A 81 2.89 12.58 13.84
C MET A 81 4.34 12.89 13.41
N ARG A 82 4.58 13.05 12.10
CA ARG A 82 5.91 13.35 11.52
C ARG A 82 6.98 12.31 11.86
N LYS A 83 6.62 11.03 11.95
CA LYS A 83 7.61 9.95 12.03
C LYS A 83 8.40 9.83 10.72
N PHE A 84 7.78 10.22 9.61
CA PHE A 84 8.37 10.37 8.28
C PHE A 84 7.69 11.55 7.55
N ASP A 85 8.31 12.01 6.47
CA ASP A 85 7.91 13.21 5.73
C ASP A 85 6.95 12.91 4.59
N ALA A 86 7.00 11.69 4.06
CA ALA A 86 6.15 11.22 2.97
C ALA A 86 5.86 9.72 3.12
N VAL A 87 4.87 9.24 2.37
CA VAL A 87 4.51 7.82 2.25
C VAL A 87 4.58 7.40 0.79
N MET A 88 5.19 6.23 0.55
CA MET A 88 5.12 5.49 -0.72
C MET A 88 4.82 4.03 -0.41
N ALA A 89 3.55 3.64 -0.50
CA ALA A 89 3.06 2.33 -0.07
C ALA A 89 1.76 1.93 -0.80
N GLY A 90 1.64 2.18 -2.09
CA GLY A 90 0.45 1.84 -2.89
C GLY A 90 -0.84 2.48 -2.36
N MET A 91 -0.73 3.65 -1.72
CA MET A 91 -1.86 4.26 -1.03
C MET A 91 -2.84 4.90 -2.02
N SER A 92 -4.03 4.32 -2.15
CA SER A 92 -5.10 4.86 -3.00
C SER A 92 -5.49 6.26 -2.56
N ILE A 93 -5.63 7.17 -3.54
CA ILE A 93 -6.14 8.53 -3.34
C ILE A 93 -7.64 8.45 -3.13
N THR A 94 -8.12 8.81 -1.94
CA THR A 94 -9.55 8.84 -1.62
C THR A 94 -9.93 10.18 -1.00
N ALA A 95 -11.19 10.59 -1.19
CA ALA A 95 -11.71 11.83 -0.59
C ALA A 95 -11.63 11.80 0.95
N GLU A 96 -11.73 10.61 1.55
CA GLU A 96 -11.61 10.46 3.01
C GLU A 96 -10.18 10.72 3.47
N ARG A 97 -9.19 10.09 2.82
CA ARG A 97 -7.78 10.28 3.15
C ARG A 97 -7.31 11.71 2.87
N GLN A 98 -7.84 12.36 1.82
CA GLN A 98 -7.54 13.75 1.49
C GLN A 98 -8.00 14.77 2.53
N LYS A 99 -8.92 14.40 3.44
CA LYS A 99 -9.27 15.24 4.59
C LYS A 99 -8.14 15.34 5.63
N ALA A 100 -7.27 14.33 5.69
CA ALA A 100 -6.23 14.23 6.69
C ALA A 100 -4.82 14.51 6.14
N ILE A 101 -4.54 14.15 4.89
CA ILE A 101 -3.23 14.24 4.25
C ILE A 101 -3.34 14.71 2.81
N ASN A 102 -2.24 15.26 2.28
CA ASN A 102 -2.12 15.62 0.87
C ASN A 102 -1.57 14.46 0.06
N PHE A 103 -1.95 14.40 -1.22
CA PHE A 103 -1.44 13.43 -2.18
C PHE A 103 -0.73 14.13 -3.34
N SER A 104 0.25 13.46 -3.92
CA SER A 104 0.79 13.79 -5.24
C SER A 104 -0.22 13.39 -6.33
N GLN A 105 0.16 13.56 -7.59
CA GLN A 105 -0.51 12.88 -8.68
C GLN A 105 -0.33 11.37 -8.54
N GLY A 106 -1.31 10.58 -9.03
CA GLY A 106 -1.18 9.14 -9.09
C GLY A 106 -0.01 8.73 -9.98
N TYR A 107 0.78 7.76 -9.55
CA TYR A 107 1.90 7.20 -10.32
C TYR A 107 1.61 5.81 -10.86
N ALA A 108 0.53 5.19 -10.41
CA ALA A 108 0.03 3.90 -10.89
C ALA A 108 -1.47 3.77 -10.69
N ASP A 109 -2.09 2.91 -11.47
CA ASP A 109 -3.47 2.47 -11.29
C ASP A 109 -3.47 1.01 -10.89
N GLU A 110 -4.30 0.66 -9.91
CA GLU A 110 -4.49 -0.70 -9.45
C GLU A 110 -5.93 -1.15 -9.58
N VAL A 111 -6.07 -2.44 -9.75
CA VAL A 111 -7.37 -3.09 -9.91
C VAL A 111 -7.59 -4.04 -8.76
N ALA A 112 -8.70 -3.89 -8.04
CA ALA A 112 -9.12 -4.85 -7.03
C ALA A 112 -9.56 -6.17 -7.67
N SER A 113 -9.26 -7.28 -7.01
CA SER A 113 -9.66 -8.62 -7.43
C SER A 113 -10.12 -9.45 -6.24
N LEU A 114 -11.06 -10.33 -6.49
CA LEU A 114 -11.39 -11.44 -5.59
C LEU A 114 -10.48 -12.64 -5.91
N ALA A 115 -9.91 -13.25 -4.91
CA ALA A 115 -9.19 -14.50 -5.02
C ALA A 115 -9.93 -15.60 -4.26
N VAL A 116 -9.98 -16.79 -4.84
CA VAL A 116 -10.62 -17.97 -4.27
C VAL A 116 -9.71 -19.20 -4.45
N MET A 117 -9.93 -20.24 -3.67
CA MET A 117 -9.24 -21.51 -3.88
C MET A 117 -9.74 -22.17 -5.14
N LYS A 118 -8.81 -22.82 -5.88
CA LYS A 118 -9.13 -23.62 -7.04
C LYS A 118 -10.10 -24.75 -6.68
N GLY A 119 -11.14 -24.91 -7.50
CA GLY A 119 -12.19 -25.88 -7.25
C GLY A 119 -13.28 -25.41 -6.27
N SER A 120 -13.22 -24.15 -5.80
CA SER A 120 -14.30 -23.59 -4.98
C SER A 120 -15.57 -23.34 -5.83
N ASP A 121 -16.71 -23.29 -5.17
CA ASP A 121 -18.00 -22.94 -5.79
C ASP A 121 -18.07 -21.51 -6.35
N LEU A 122 -17.08 -20.68 -6.03
CA LEU A 122 -16.95 -19.31 -6.52
C LEU A 122 -15.99 -19.20 -7.72
N GLU A 123 -15.32 -20.29 -8.10
CA GLU A 123 -14.47 -20.31 -9.30
C GLU A 123 -15.35 -20.09 -10.55
N GLY A 124 -14.99 -19.10 -11.37
CA GLY A 124 -15.76 -18.77 -12.57
C GLY A 124 -17.00 -17.90 -12.35
N MET A 125 -17.11 -17.25 -11.18
CA MET A 125 -18.20 -16.31 -10.90
C MET A 125 -18.37 -15.30 -12.05
N ASP A 126 -19.62 -15.17 -12.56
CA ASP A 126 -19.92 -14.26 -13.68
C ASP A 126 -20.01 -12.80 -13.24
N THR A 127 -18.85 -12.16 -13.13
CA THR A 127 -18.74 -10.71 -12.97
C THR A 127 -18.10 -10.10 -14.21
N PRO A 128 -18.51 -8.93 -14.69
CA PRO A 128 -17.88 -8.28 -15.83
C PRO A 128 -16.43 -7.90 -15.51
N GLU A 129 -15.55 -8.00 -16.50
CA GLU A 129 -14.18 -7.50 -16.36
C GLU A 129 -14.15 -5.98 -16.27
N GLY A 130 -13.28 -5.44 -15.39
CA GLY A 130 -12.96 -4.03 -15.35
C GLY A 130 -14.13 -3.10 -15.06
N ILE A 131 -15.02 -3.44 -14.14
CA ILE A 131 -16.09 -2.54 -13.75
C ILE A 131 -15.65 -1.53 -12.71
N ASN A 132 -15.87 -0.24 -12.98
CA ASN A 132 -15.66 0.82 -12.00
C ASN A 132 -16.92 1.00 -11.16
N LEU A 133 -16.86 0.58 -9.90
CA LEU A 133 -18.00 0.63 -8.98
C LEU A 133 -18.44 2.07 -8.64
N THR A 134 -17.52 3.05 -8.77
CA THR A 134 -17.82 4.45 -8.43
C THR A 134 -18.65 5.17 -9.49
N LEU A 135 -18.65 4.67 -10.73
CA LEU A 135 -19.38 5.31 -11.84
C LEU A 135 -20.89 5.04 -11.81
N GLY A 136 -21.32 4.05 -11.03
CA GLY A 136 -22.74 3.66 -10.96
C GLY A 136 -23.25 3.05 -12.28
N GLY A 137 -24.60 3.00 -12.42
CA GLY A 137 -25.24 2.49 -13.63
C GLY A 137 -25.70 1.03 -13.54
N SER A 138 -26.29 0.53 -14.64
CA SER A 138 -26.92 -0.81 -14.67
C SER A 138 -25.89 -1.94 -14.54
N GLY A 139 -24.70 -1.77 -15.11
CA GLY A 139 -23.60 -2.74 -15.01
C GLY A 139 -23.13 -2.90 -13.57
N VAL A 140 -22.93 -1.79 -12.85
CA VAL A 140 -22.54 -1.80 -11.43
C VAL A 140 -23.62 -2.51 -10.61
N LYS A 141 -24.90 -2.17 -10.79
CA LYS A 141 -26.01 -2.81 -10.06
C LYS A 141 -26.07 -4.32 -10.31
N LYS A 142 -25.86 -4.77 -11.57
CA LYS A 142 -25.80 -6.20 -11.91
C LYS A 142 -24.62 -6.87 -11.17
N THR A 143 -23.45 -6.27 -11.19
CA THR A 143 -22.25 -6.82 -10.52
C THR A 143 -22.46 -6.91 -9.02
N LEU A 144 -22.93 -5.86 -8.37
CA LEU A 144 -23.20 -5.87 -6.93
C LEU A 144 -24.24 -6.94 -6.56
N LYS A 145 -25.27 -7.12 -7.37
CA LYS A 145 -26.26 -8.20 -7.19
C LYS A 145 -25.60 -9.58 -7.29
N THR A 146 -24.73 -9.80 -8.26
CA THR A 146 -23.98 -11.06 -8.41
C THR A 146 -23.08 -11.29 -7.18
N LEU A 147 -22.33 -10.28 -6.75
CA LEU A 147 -21.47 -10.36 -5.57
C LEU A 147 -22.28 -10.64 -4.29
N THR A 148 -23.39 -9.94 -4.09
CA THR A 148 -24.29 -10.17 -2.95
C THR A 148 -24.78 -11.63 -2.89
N GLY A 149 -25.16 -12.22 -4.04
CA GLY A 149 -25.60 -13.61 -4.10
C GLY A 149 -24.46 -14.60 -3.84
N ALA A 150 -23.32 -14.37 -4.48
CA ALA A 150 -22.17 -15.30 -4.41
C ALA A 150 -21.46 -15.25 -3.04
N LEU A 151 -21.39 -14.08 -2.41
CA LEU A 151 -20.68 -13.89 -1.15
C LEU A 151 -21.58 -14.09 0.09
N ALA A 152 -22.88 -14.35 -0.10
CA ALA A 152 -23.81 -14.52 1.02
C ALA A 152 -23.36 -15.63 1.99
N GLY A 153 -23.11 -15.25 3.25
CA GLY A 153 -22.66 -16.16 4.31
C GLY A 153 -21.22 -16.64 4.19
N LYS A 154 -20.49 -16.24 3.14
CA LYS A 154 -19.07 -16.58 2.97
C LYS A 154 -18.19 -15.80 3.94
N THR A 155 -17.04 -16.37 4.29
CA THR A 155 -15.97 -15.69 5.00
C THR A 155 -15.11 -14.96 3.99
N VAL A 156 -15.20 -13.61 3.98
CA VAL A 156 -14.45 -12.74 3.09
C VAL A 156 -13.33 -12.07 3.88
N CYS A 157 -12.10 -12.20 3.39
CA CYS A 157 -10.91 -11.71 4.05
C CYS A 157 -10.27 -10.55 3.28
N THR A 158 -9.76 -9.57 4.01
CA THR A 158 -9.01 -8.44 3.44
C THR A 158 -8.07 -7.84 4.47
N GLN A 159 -7.12 -7.03 4.01
CA GLN A 159 -6.27 -6.26 4.91
C GLN A 159 -7.05 -5.09 5.52
N THR A 160 -6.81 -4.81 6.80
CA THR A 160 -7.44 -3.71 7.55
C THR A 160 -7.04 -2.33 6.99
N ALA A 161 -7.84 -1.29 7.26
CA ALA A 161 -7.60 0.10 6.86
C ALA A 161 -7.43 0.32 5.35
N THR A 162 -7.89 -0.63 4.51
CA THR A 162 -7.86 -0.54 3.04
C THR A 162 -9.19 -0.06 2.47
N ILE A 163 -9.16 0.39 1.22
CA ILE A 163 -10.39 0.67 0.46
C ILE A 163 -11.23 -0.60 0.25
N HIS A 164 -10.60 -1.77 0.26
CA HIS A 164 -11.26 -3.06 0.14
C HIS A 164 -12.11 -3.38 1.37
N GLN A 165 -11.57 -3.13 2.57
CA GLN A 165 -12.35 -3.24 3.81
C GLN A 165 -13.56 -2.31 3.77
N ASN A 166 -13.34 -1.02 3.43
CA ASN A 166 -14.44 -0.05 3.36
C ASN A 166 -15.55 -0.48 2.39
N PHE A 167 -15.16 -1.05 1.24
CA PHE A 167 -16.12 -1.59 0.28
C PHE A 167 -16.91 -2.78 0.86
N LEU A 168 -16.26 -3.72 1.54
CA LEU A 168 -16.93 -4.87 2.14
C LEU A 168 -17.85 -4.47 3.30
N GLU A 169 -17.52 -3.39 4.01
CA GLU A 169 -18.31 -2.84 5.12
C GLU A 169 -19.45 -1.91 4.65
N SER A 170 -19.45 -1.45 3.38
CA SER A 170 -20.49 -0.56 2.85
C SER A 170 -21.89 -1.16 2.86
N GLY A 171 -21.98 -2.50 2.91
CA GLY A 171 -23.22 -3.24 2.78
C GLY A 171 -23.62 -3.57 1.32
N ASP A 172 -22.89 -3.06 0.34
CA ASP A 172 -23.18 -3.27 -1.09
C ASP A 172 -23.07 -4.72 -1.53
N VAL A 173 -22.30 -5.53 -0.81
CA VAL A 173 -22.11 -6.97 -1.06
C VAL A 173 -22.99 -7.86 -0.16
N GLY A 174 -23.93 -7.27 0.59
CA GLY A 174 -24.86 -7.99 1.46
C GLY A 174 -24.21 -8.52 2.74
N LYS A 175 -24.78 -9.59 3.31
CA LYS A 175 -24.29 -10.17 4.57
C LYS A 175 -23.17 -11.16 4.31
N ILE A 176 -21.98 -10.82 4.75
CA ILE A 176 -20.77 -11.64 4.71
C ILE A 176 -20.21 -11.83 6.12
N ASN A 177 -19.32 -12.81 6.30
CA ASN A 177 -18.50 -12.94 7.50
C ASN A 177 -17.15 -12.27 7.21
N LEU A 178 -17.05 -10.95 7.45
CA LEU A 178 -15.82 -10.21 7.20
C LEU A 178 -14.75 -10.57 8.24
N ARG A 179 -13.53 -10.85 7.76
CA ARG A 179 -12.31 -10.95 8.57
C ARG A 179 -11.27 -9.99 8.04
N THR A 180 -10.65 -9.24 8.93
CA THR A 180 -9.57 -8.32 8.60
C THR A 180 -8.27 -8.73 9.27
N TYR A 181 -7.15 -8.43 8.60
CA TYR A 181 -5.80 -8.81 8.99
C TYR A 181 -4.88 -7.59 8.94
N ILE A 182 -3.80 -7.60 9.70
CA ILE A 182 -2.85 -6.49 9.71
C ILE A 182 -2.07 -6.46 8.39
N THR A 183 -1.69 -7.62 7.85
CA THR A 183 -0.92 -7.73 6.61
C THR A 183 -1.68 -8.49 5.52
N GLN A 184 -1.32 -8.21 4.25
CA GLN A 184 -1.85 -8.97 3.12
C GLN A 184 -1.36 -10.44 3.12
N ASP A 185 -0.17 -10.70 3.64
CA ASP A 185 0.36 -12.07 3.75
C ASP A 185 -0.51 -12.95 4.65
N GLU A 186 -1.03 -12.40 5.77
CA GLU A 186 -1.97 -13.13 6.63
C GLU A 186 -3.27 -13.45 5.91
N VAL A 187 -3.80 -12.52 5.08
CA VAL A 187 -4.96 -12.76 4.24
C VAL A 187 -4.70 -13.93 3.29
N ASN A 188 -3.55 -13.92 2.60
CA ASN A 188 -3.17 -14.94 1.63
C ASN A 188 -3.00 -16.33 2.29
N LEU A 189 -2.37 -16.38 3.47
CA LEU A 189 -2.22 -17.60 4.25
C LEU A 189 -3.55 -18.18 4.70
N ASP A 190 -4.48 -17.34 5.15
CA ASP A 190 -5.80 -17.79 5.60
C ASP A 190 -6.69 -18.23 4.43
N LEU A 191 -6.57 -17.58 3.28
CA LEU A 191 -7.20 -18.06 2.04
C LEU A 191 -6.65 -19.45 1.65
N ALA A 192 -5.32 -19.60 1.59
CA ALA A 192 -4.66 -20.85 1.21
C ALA A 192 -4.97 -22.01 2.17
N SER A 193 -5.24 -21.71 3.44
CA SER A 193 -5.60 -22.73 4.46
C SER A 193 -7.09 -23.02 4.53
N GLY A 194 -7.93 -22.37 3.71
CA GLY A 194 -9.39 -22.53 3.70
C GLY A 194 -10.10 -21.89 4.89
N ARG A 195 -9.42 -21.02 5.66
CA ARG A 195 -10.07 -20.21 6.72
C ARG A 195 -10.81 -18.99 6.17
N CYS A 196 -10.52 -18.60 4.94
CA CYS A 196 -11.29 -17.66 4.15
C CYS A 196 -11.86 -18.39 2.94
N ASP A 197 -13.11 -18.10 2.57
CA ASP A 197 -13.69 -18.56 1.31
C ASP A 197 -13.22 -17.70 0.14
N VAL A 198 -13.03 -16.40 0.41
CA VAL A 198 -12.66 -15.37 -0.57
C VAL A 198 -11.71 -14.38 0.07
N ALA A 199 -10.74 -13.88 -0.68
CA ALA A 199 -9.95 -12.71 -0.33
C ALA A 199 -10.20 -11.57 -1.33
N LEU A 200 -10.27 -10.33 -0.84
CA LEU A 200 -10.37 -9.12 -1.66
C LEU A 200 -9.14 -8.25 -1.42
N ALA A 201 -8.40 -7.95 -2.48
CA ALA A 201 -7.24 -7.05 -2.47
C ALA A 201 -6.98 -6.53 -3.88
N ALA A 202 -5.94 -5.71 -4.06
CA ALA A 202 -5.43 -5.42 -5.40
C ALA A 202 -4.94 -6.71 -6.09
N ALA A 203 -5.16 -6.82 -7.38
CA ALA A 203 -4.84 -8.04 -8.14
C ALA A 203 -3.38 -8.47 -7.99
N VAL A 204 -2.45 -7.51 -7.91
CA VAL A 204 -1.01 -7.77 -7.76
C VAL A 204 -0.68 -8.45 -6.45
N ALA A 205 -1.44 -8.21 -5.39
CA ALA A 205 -1.24 -8.81 -4.07
C ALA A 205 -1.40 -10.35 -4.05
N PHE A 206 -1.98 -10.91 -5.11
CA PHE A 206 -2.17 -12.35 -5.27
C PHE A 206 -1.19 -12.98 -6.24
N THR A 207 -0.37 -12.21 -6.99
CA THR A 207 0.50 -12.74 -8.04
C THR A 207 1.58 -13.68 -7.51
N ASP A 208 2.19 -13.35 -6.39
CA ASP A 208 3.19 -14.20 -5.75
C ASP A 208 2.55 -15.41 -5.06
N SER A 209 1.31 -15.26 -4.59
CA SER A 209 0.51 -16.33 -3.98
C SER A 209 -0.01 -17.33 -5.00
N VAL A 210 -0.18 -16.94 -6.28
CA VAL A 210 -0.57 -17.82 -7.39
C VAL A 210 0.55 -18.83 -7.73
N SER A 211 1.80 -18.57 -7.36
CA SER A 211 2.87 -19.55 -7.42
C SER A 211 2.69 -20.69 -6.41
N TYR A 212 1.90 -20.50 -5.37
CA TYR A 212 1.34 -21.61 -4.60
C TYR A 212 0.21 -22.24 -5.46
N THR A 213 0.42 -23.40 -6.00
CA THR A 213 -0.31 -24.13 -7.05
C THR A 213 -1.84 -24.32 -6.85
N HIS A 214 -2.51 -23.56 -6.00
CA HIS A 214 -3.90 -23.77 -5.57
C HIS A 214 -4.80 -22.53 -5.58
N LEU A 215 -4.30 -21.34 -5.91
CA LEU A 215 -5.14 -20.14 -6.02
C LEU A 215 -5.51 -19.89 -7.48
N THR A 216 -6.77 -19.65 -7.75
CA THR A 216 -7.22 -19.09 -9.01
C THR A 216 -7.72 -17.68 -8.77
N LEU A 217 -7.19 -16.74 -9.53
CA LEU A 217 -7.84 -15.45 -9.68
C LEU A 217 -9.03 -15.68 -10.64
N PRO A 218 -10.28 -15.54 -10.21
CA PRO A 218 -11.30 -15.22 -11.17
C PRO A 218 -10.84 -13.93 -11.84
N THR A 219 -10.48 -13.97 -13.10
CA THR A 219 -9.81 -12.93 -13.90
C THR A 219 -10.73 -11.70 -14.12
N LYS A 220 -11.39 -11.20 -13.10
CA LYS A 220 -12.40 -10.15 -13.25
C LYS A 220 -12.08 -9.01 -12.30
N ARG A 221 -11.56 -7.95 -12.91
CA ARG A 221 -11.05 -6.74 -12.27
C ARG A 221 -12.18 -5.84 -11.79
N ILE A 222 -12.20 -5.49 -10.51
CA ILE A 222 -13.04 -4.42 -9.97
C ILE A 222 -12.16 -3.15 -9.94
N VAL A 223 -12.49 -2.18 -10.74
CA VAL A 223 -11.79 -0.88 -10.81
C VAL A 223 -12.54 0.14 -9.97
#